data_b48ea1fa0e504b7999bd8e5660b6dc85
#
_entry.id   b48ea1fa0e504b7999bd8e5660b6dc85
#
_cell.length_a   1.000
_cell.length_b   1.000
_cell.length_c   1.000
_cell.angle_alpha   90.00
_cell.angle_beta   90.00
_cell.angle_gamma   90.00
#
_symmetry.space_group_name_H-M   'P 1'
#
loop_
_entity.id
_entity.type
_entity.pdbx_description
1 polymer ?
#
loop_
_entity_poly.entity_id
_entity_poly.type
_entity_poly.pdbx_seq_one_letter_code
_entity_poly.pdbx_strand_id
1 'polypeptide(L)'
;MKIIDGIYQADEGDLFLNGKKVEIKSPIHAKANGIAMIFQELSYVPDMTLEENLCLGNWPRKNCKIDWKSVRKKTKDLLAQEGLPYSPDVKLRSLSVSDIQMIEILKAVCYDAKIIIMDEPTSAITTKEVAVLFKKIAELKARGTSIIYISHKMDEIFEICDEISVLRDGSLVMTKDSKDTDMNELIAAMVGRVLENRFPPVDNQPKDVVLSVQHLSTKFEPYL
;
A
#
# COMPACT_ATOMS: atom_id res chain seq x y z
N MET A 1 5.50 11.14 -3.09
CA MET A 1 5.96 9.74 -3.23
C MET A 1 6.44 9.39 -4.62
N LYS A 2 5.74 9.74 -5.68
CA LYS A 2 6.17 9.45 -7.07
C LYS A 2 7.55 9.99 -7.46
N ILE A 3 8.04 11.03 -6.78
CA ILE A 3 9.41 11.55 -6.95
C ILE A 3 10.42 10.57 -6.32
N ILE A 4 10.13 10.06 -5.12
CA ILE A 4 11.01 9.11 -4.43
C ILE A 4 11.10 7.77 -5.18
N ASP A 5 10.01 7.36 -5.83
CA ASP A 5 9.99 6.17 -6.70
C ASP A 5 10.59 6.44 -8.11
N GLY A 6 10.90 7.70 -8.44
CA GLY A 6 11.52 8.08 -9.71
C GLY A 6 10.58 8.11 -10.91
N ILE A 7 9.26 8.14 -10.69
CA ILE A 7 8.26 8.35 -11.75
C ILE A 7 8.30 9.80 -12.22
N TYR A 8 8.44 10.73 -11.29
CA TYR A 8 8.64 12.15 -11.58
C TYR A 8 10.00 12.61 -11.09
N GLN A 9 10.59 13.57 -11.79
CA GLN A 9 11.79 14.26 -11.34
C GLN A 9 11.39 15.35 -10.33
N ALA A 10 12.29 15.63 -9.37
CA ALA A 10 12.14 16.79 -8.52
C ALA A 10 12.51 18.06 -9.29
N ASP A 11 11.69 19.10 -9.20
CA ASP A 11 12.00 20.40 -9.79
C ASP A 11 13.08 21.11 -8.95
N GLU A 12 12.99 20.99 -7.61
CA GLU A 12 13.93 21.57 -6.65
C GLU A 12 14.11 20.66 -5.44
N GLY A 13 15.17 20.89 -4.68
CA GLY A 13 15.48 20.14 -3.46
C GLY A 13 16.35 18.92 -3.70
N ASP A 14 16.74 18.27 -2.61
CA ASP A 14 17.69 17.16 -2.59
C ASP A 14 17.10 15.96 -1.84
N LEU A 15 17.36 14.76 -2.35
CA LEU A 15 17.08 13.50 -1.66
C LEU A 15 18.36 12.99 -0.99
N PHE A 16 18.22 12.56 0.26
CA PHE A 16 19.29 11.92 1.01
C PHE A 16 18.88 10.53 1.46
N LEU A 17 19.70 9.54 1.18
CA LEU A 17 19.53 8.16 1.63
C LEU A 17 20.73 7.75 2.47
N ASN A 18 20.50 7.41 3.73
CA ASN A 18 21.58 7.11 4.69
C ASN A 18 22.64 8.23 4.77
N GLY A 19 22.21 9.49 4.77
CA GLY A 19 23.07 10.67 4.83
C GLY A 19 23.82 11.01 3.52
N LYS A 20 23.62 10.24 2.45
CA LYS A 20 24.22 10.49 1.15
C LYS A 20 23.20 11.06 0.19
N LYS A 21 23.57 12.12 -0.51
CA LYS A 21 22.73 12.68 -1.58
C LYS A 21 22.58 11.66 -2.70
N VAL A 22 21.34 11.40 -3.10
CA VAL A 22 20.99 10.47 -4.19
C VAL A 22 20.09 11.18 -5.20
N GLU A 23 20.25 10.83 -6.45
CA GLU A 23 19.40 11.29 -7.52
C GLU A 23 18.64 10.11 -8.10
N ILE A 24 17.32 10.08 -7.93
CA ILE A 24 16.47 9.00 -8.44
C ILE A 24 15.89 9.40 -9.80
N LYS A 25 16.41 8.79 -10.86
CA LYS A 25 16.04 9.14 -12.24
C LYS A 25 14.94 8.26 -12.85
N SER A 26 14.63 7.14 -12.22
CA SER A 26 13.65 6.18 -12.70
C SER A 26 13.26 5.18 -11.61
N PRO A 27 12.13 4.45 -11.75
CA PRO A 27 11.76 3.38 -10.81
C PRO A 27 12.81 2.26 -10.72
N ILE A 28 13.52 1.98 -11.82
CA ILE A 28 14.63 1.01 -11.79
C ILE A 28 15.76 1.52 -10.90
N HIS A 29 16.04 2.82 -10.94
CA HIS A 29 17.06 3.44 -10.10
C HIS A 29 16.63 3.51 -8.63
N ALA A 30 15.35 3.79 -8.34
CA ALA A 30 14.79 3.71 -6.98
C ALA A 30 14.97 2.30 -6.40
N LYS A 31 14.61 1.30 -7.18
CA LYS A 31 14.76 -0.12 -6.81
C LYS A 31 16.21 -0.52 -6.57
N ALA A 32 17.16 -0.06 -7.40
CA ALA A 32 18.60 -0.28 -7.19
C ALA A 32 19.11 0.34 -5.88
N ASN A 33 18.45 1.38 -5.38
CA ASN A 33 18.73 2.01 -4.08
C ASN A 33 17.94 1.36 -2.92
N GLY A 34 17.23 0.27 -3.15
CA GLY A 34 16.46 -0.44 -2.13
C GLY A 34 15.12 0.22 -1.80
N ILE A 35 14.55 1.00 -2.71
CA ILE A 35 13.22 1.62 -2.56
C ILE A 35 12.23 0.81 -3.39
N ALA A 36 11.12 0.42 -2.78
CA ALA A 36 10.00 -0.22 -3.46
C ALA A 36 8.70 0.54 -3.17
N MET A 37 7.83 0.64 -4.15
CA MET A 37 6.51 1.28 -4.00
C MET A 37 5.40 0.29 -4.31
N ILE A 38 4.41 0.24 -3.43
CA ILE A 38 3.14 -0.45 -3.60
C ILE A 38 2.11 0.63 -3.87
N PHE A 39 1.54 0.59 -5.07
CA PHE A 39 0.59 1.60 -5.53
C PHE A 39 -0.82 1.30 -5.02
N GLN A 40 -1.65 2.32 -4.92
CA GLN A 40 -3.07 2.20 -4.63
C GLN A 40 -3.80 1.32 -5.66
N GLU A 41 -3.45 1.47 -6.94
CA GLU A 41 -3.92 0.58 -8.00
C GLU A 41 -2.99 -0.63 -8.10
N LEU A 42 -3.59 -1.84 -8.09
CA LEU A 42 -2.83 -3.09 -8.19
C LEU A 42 -2.10 -3.19 -9.54
N SER A 43 -0.77 -3.32 -9.44
CA SER A 43 0.12 -3.33 -10.60
C SER A 43 0.53 -4.75 -11.00
N TYR A 44 -0.41 -5.53 -11.51
CA TYR A 44 -0.20 -6.92 -11.89
C TYR A 44 -0.67 -7.22 -13.33
N VAL A 45 -0.21 -8.32 -13.90
CA VAL A 45 -0.64 -8.80 -15.20
C VAL A 45 -1.57 -10.01 -15.00
N PRO A 46 -2.90 -9.88 -15.24
CA PRO A 46 -3.88 -10.91 -14.90
C PRO A 46 -3.63 -12.28 -15.54
N ASP A 47 -3.16 -12.30 -16.77
CA ASP A 47 -2.92 -13.52 -17.54
C ASP A 47 -1.58 -14.20 -17.30
N MET A 48 -0.68 -13.53 -16.62
CA MET A 48 0.58 -14.11 -16.16
C MET A 48 0.39 -14.94 -14.89
N THR A 49 1.27 -15.90 -14.68
CA THR A 49 1.29 -16.72 -13.47
C THR A 49 1.81 -15.93 -12.27
N LEU A 50 1.60 -16.46 -11.07
CA LEU A 50 2.09 -15.87 -9.84
C LEU A 50 3.62 -15.76 -9.85
N GLU A 51 4.34 -16.81 -10.26
CA GLU A 51 5.80 -16.78 -10.36
C GLU A 51 6.29 -15.75 -11.38
N GLU A 52 5.56 -15.55 -12.48
CA GLU A 52 5.88 -14.53 -13.47
C GLU A 52 5.67 -13.12 -12.91
N ASN A 53 4.52 -12.86 -12.28
CA ASN A 53 4.23 -11.55 -11.69
C ASN A 53 5.23 -11.17 -10.59
N LEU A 54 5.59 -12.10 -9.71
CA LEU A 54 6.59 -11.87 -8.64
C LEU A 54 7.97 -11.48 -9.18
N CYS A 55 8.36 -12.05 -10.31
CA CYS A 55 9.67 -11.79 -10.92
C CYS A 55 9.63 -10.72 -12.01
N LEU A 56 8.47 -10.13 -12.29
CA LEU A 56 8.30 -9.13 -13.35
C LEU A 56 9.24 -7.94 -13.13
N GLY A 57 10.05 -7.65 -14.15
CA GLY A 57 11.07 -6.59 -14.09
C GLY A 57 12.36 -6.97 -13.35
N ASN A 58 12.48 -8.21 -12.79
CA ASN A 58 13.71 -8.69 -12.14
C ASN A 58 13.89 -10.21 -12.30
N TRP A 59 13.99 -10.63 -13.54
CA TRP A 59 14.12 -12.04 -13.88
C TRP A 59 15.49 -12.57 -13.52
N PRO A 60 15.60 -13.65 -12.69
CA PRO A 60 16.86 -14.38 -12.55
C PRO A 60 17.36 -14.86 -13.91
N ARG A 61 18.61 -14.59 -14.23
CA ARG A 61 19.21 -14.97 -15.51
C ARG A 61 20.38 -15.92 -15.32
N LYS A 62 20.45 -16.90 -16.22
CA LYS A 62 21.59 -17.80 -16.36
C LYS A 62 21.90 -17.94 -17.85
N ASN A 63 23.17 -17.68 -18.23
CA ASN A 63 23.60 -17.73 -19.64
C ASN A 63 22.69 -16.92 -20.58
N CYS A 64 22.37 -15.67 -20.24
CA CYS A 64 21.50 -14.76 -20.99
C CYS A 64 20.03 -15.22 -21.15
N LYS A 65 19.62 -16.31 -20.52
CA LYS A 65 18.24 -16.80 -20.51
C LYS A 65 17.64 -16.68 -19.11
N ILE A 66 16.30 -16.63 -19.03
CA ILE A 66 15.59 -16.65 -17.76
C ILE A 66 15.81 -18.03 -17.11
N ASP A 67 16.23 -18.03 -15.84
CA ASP A 67 16.36 -19.24 -15.05
C ASP A 67 15.04 -19.60 -14.37
N TRP A 68 14.14 -20.23 -15.10
CA TRP A 68 12.83 -20.66 -14.62
C TRP A 68 12.89 -21.58 -13.39
N LYS A 69 13.95 -22.37 -13.25
CA LYS A 69 14.11 -23.21 -12.04
C LYS A 69 14.34 -22.35 -10.79
N SER A 70 15.13 -21.31 -10.93
CA SER A 70 15.38 -20.34 -9.85
C SER A 70 14.14 -19.51 -9.54
N VAL A 71 13.39 -19.06 -10.56
CA VAL A 71 12.10 -18.37 -10.41
C VAL A 71 11.14 -19.22 -9.61
N ARG A 72 10.86 -20.44 -10.07
CA ARG A 72 9.92 -21.36 -9.42
C ARG A 72 10.33 -21.73 -8.00
N LYS A 73 11.62 -21.97 -7.75
CA LYS A 73 12.14 -22.26 -6.42
C LYS A 73 11.90 -21.09 -5.47
N LYS A 74 12.32 -19.88 -5.85
CA LYS A 74 12.14 -18.67 -5.03
C LYS A 74 10.66 -18.43 -4.72
N THR A 75 9.79 -18.59 -5.71
CA THR A 75 8.34 -18.42 -5.52
C THR A 75 7.79 -19.44 -4.53
N LYS A 76 8.15 -20.71 -4.66
CA LYS A 76 7.72 -21.76 -3.71
C LYS A 76 8.19 -21.49 -2.30
N ASP A 77 9.47 -21.16 -2.15
CA ASP A 77 10.08 -20.86 -0.85
C ASP A 77 9.36 -19.67 -0.18
N LEU A 78 9.05 -18.62 -0.95
CA LEU A 78 8.32 -17.45 -0.47
C LEU A 78 6.90 -17.79 -0.07
N LEU A 79 6.13 -18.47 -0.93
CA LEU A 79 4.75 -18.88 -0.62
C LEU A 79 4.69 -19.75 0.63
N ALA A 80 5.63 -20.67 0.79
CA ALA A 80 5.72 -21.52 1.98
C ALA A 80 6.05 -20.71 3.24
N GLN A 81 6.99 -19.75 3.14
CA GLN A 81 7.37 -18.86 4.24
C GLN A 81 6.18 -18.00 4.71
N GLU A 82 5.35 -17.56 3.78
CA GLU A 82 4.21 -16.68 4.06
C GLU A 82 2.91 -17.45 4.31
N GLY A 83 2.96 -18.79 4.25
CA GLY A 83 1.80 -19.65 4.49
C GLY A 83 0.69 -19.50 3.44
N LEU A 84 1.04 -19.06 2.23
CA LEU A 84 0.07 -18.89 1.15
C LEU A 84 -0.13 -20.21 0.39
N PRO A 85 -1.38 -20.71 0.27
CA PRO A 85 -1.67 -22.04 -0.28
C PRO A 85 -1.76 -22.06 -1.81
N TYR A 86 -1.00 -21.19 -2.49
CA TYR A 86 -1.05 -21.06 -3.93
C TYR A 86 0.05 -21.82 -4.64
N SER A 87 -0.27 -22.33 -5.84
CA SER A 87 0.74 -22.85 -6.76
C SER A 87 1.43 -21.71 -7.52
N PRO A 88 2.74 -21.77 -7.78
CA PRO A 88 3.46 -20.77 -8.57
C PRO A 88 2.88 -20.51 -9.97
N ASP A 89 2.23 -21.50 -10.56
CA ASP A 89 1.65 -21.47 -11.91
C ASP A 89 0.20 -20.98 -11.95
N VAL A 90 -0.40 -20.63 -10.80
CA VAL A 90 -1.74 -20.05 -10.78
C VAL A 90 -1.75 -18.69 -11.47
N LYS A 91 -2.75 -18.43 -12.30
CA LYS A 91 -2.92 -17.12 -12.94
C LYS A 91 -3.53 -16.12 -11.99
N LEU A 92 -3.01 -14.90 -11.92
CA LEU A 92 -3.49 -13.90 -10.97
C LEU A 92 -4.95 -13.53 -11.17
N ARG A 93 -5.49 -13.59 -12.37
CA ARG A 93 -6.92 -13.35 -12.63
C ARG A 93 -7.88 -14.29 -11.87
N SER A 94 -7.39 -15.43 -11.37
CA SER A 94 -8.21 -16.39 -10.62
C SER A 94 -8.14 -16.18 -9.11
N LEU A 95 -7.33 -15.25 -8.64
CA LEU A 95 -7.17 -14.93 -7.23
C LEU A 95 -8.10 -13.79 -6.81
N SER A 96 -8.38 -13.69 -5.52
CA SER A 96 -9.11 -12.55 -4.96
C SER A 96 -8.27 -11.28 -5.01
N VAL A 97 -8.91 -10.12 -4.94
CA VAL A 97 -8.23 -8.82 -4.89
C VAL A 97 -7.28 -8.73 -3.70
N SER A 98 -7.69 -9.26 -2.55
CA SER A 98 -6.87 -9.27 -1.34
C SER A 98 -5.65 -10.16 -1.46
N ASP A 99 -5.77 -11.31 -2.13
CA ASP A 99 -4.62 -12.18 -2.38
C ASP A 99 -3.60 -11.51 -3.31
N ILE A 100 -4.10 -10.82 -4.33
CA ILE A 100 -3.25 -10.05 -5.26
C ILE A 100 -2.55 -8.92 -4.50
N GLN A 101 -3.25 -8.23 -3.60
CA GLN A 101 -2.65 -7.19 -2.73
C GLN A 101 -1.52 -7.77 -1.88
N MET A 102 -1.74 -8.94 -1.28
CA MET A 102 -0.69 -9.62 -0.52
C MET A 102 0.52 -10.01 -1.40
N ILE A 103 0.27 -10.48 -2.61
CA ILE A 103 1.32 -10.83 -3.58
C ILE A 103 2.14 -9.58 -3.97
N GLU A 104 1.52 -8.41 -4.14
CA GLU A 104 2.24 -7.15 -4.42
C GLU A 104 3.15 -6.76 -3.25
N ILE A 105 2.70 -6.96 -2.00
CA ILE A 105 3.54 -6.72 -0.81
C ILE A 105 4.73 -7.68 -0.81
N LEU A 106 4.49 -8.97 -1.08
CA LEU A 106 5.55 -9.98 -1.15
C LEU A 106 6.55 -9.70 -2.28
N LYS A 107 6.10 -9.12 -3.37
CA LYS A 107 6.96 -8.67 -4.45
C LYS A 107 7.97 -7.62 -3.95
N ALA A 108 7.53 -6.64 -3.16
CA ALA A 108 8.45 -5.67 -2.55
C ALA A 108 9.46 -6.33 -1.60
N VAL A 109 9.03 -7.34 -0.82
CA VAL A 109 9.91 -8.13 0.06
C VAL A 109 10.94 -8.94 -0.74
N CYS A 110 10.55 -9.51 -1.89
CA CYS A 110 11.45 -10.27 -2.77
C CYS A 110 12.64 -9.47 -3.29
N TYR A 111 12.54 -8.16 -3.30
CA TYR A 111 13.59 -7.26 -3.78
C TYR A 111 14.55 -6.80 -2.70
N ASP A 112 14.45 -7.33 -1.48
CA ASP A 112 15.26 -6.91 -0.33
C ASP A 112 15.21 -5.38 -0.13
N ALA A 113 14.00 -4.82 -0.27
CA ALA A 113 13.77 -3.39 -0.15
C ALA A 113 14.08 -2.92 1.27
N LYS A 114 14.83 -1.83 1.37
CA LYS A 114 15.15 -1.16 2.64
C LYS A 114 14.08 -0.15 3.03
N ILE A 115 13.41 0.41 2.03
CA ILE A 115 12.30 1.36 2.18
C ILE A 115 11.15 0.84 1.33
N ILE A 116 9.98 0.67 1.95
CA ILE A 116 8.76 0.29 1.25
C ILE A 116 7.74 1.42 1.43
N ILE A 117 7.30 1.98 0.32
CA ILE A 117 6.24 2.99 0.28
C ILE A 117 4.93 2.25 -0.01
N MET A 118 3.93 2.40 0.85
CA MET A 118 2.61 1.80 0.71
C MET A 118 1.56 2.92 0.56
N ASP A 119 0.94 2.98 -0.61
CA ASP A 119 -0.05 4.01 -0.93
C ASP A 119 -1.46 3.40 -0.83
N GLU A 120 -2.19 3.73 0.24
CA GLU A 120 -3.52 3.21 0.58
C GLU A 120 -3.66 1.67 0.46
N PRO A 121 -2.77 0.88 1.09
CA PRO A 121 -2.72 -0.56 0.84
C PRO A 121 -3.92 -1.33 1.37
N THR A 122 -4.80 -0.69 2.13
CA THR A 122 -6.00 -1.31 2.74
C THR A 122 -7.30 -0.94 2.04
N SER A 123 -7.25 -0.22 0.91
CA SER A 123 -8.44 0.28 0.21
C SER A 123 -9.35 -0.84 -0.33
N ALA A 124 -8.79 -2.01 -0.64
CA ALA A 124 -9.49 -3.12 -1.31
C ALA A 124 -9.51 -4.42 -0.49
N ILE A 125 -9.14 -4.38 0.79
CA ILE A 125 -9.04 -5.57 1.64
C ILE A 125 -9.95 -5.48 2.88
N THR A 126 -10.34 -6.64 3.41
CA THR A 126 -11.21 -6.75 4.59
C THR A 126 -10.45 -6.48 5.89
N THR A 127 -11.17 -6.21 6.98
CA THR A 127 -10.58 -5.98 8.32
C THR A 127 -9.68 -7.14 8.77
N LYS A 128 -10.04 -8.38 8.44
CA LYS A 128 -9.21 -9.55 8.78
C LYS A 128 -7.86 -9.53 8.04
N GLU A 129 -7.89 -9.12 6.79
CA GLU A 129 -6.70 -9.05 5.94
C GLU A 129 -5.81 -7.85 6.33
N VAL A 130 -6.43 -6.74 6.80
CA VAL A 130 -5.68 -5.61 7.38
C VAL A 130 -4.83 -6.08 8.56
N ALA A 131 -5.37 -6.91 9.46
CA ALA A 131 -4.60 -7.45 10.58
C ALA A 131 -3.41 -8.30 10.12
N VAL A 132 -3.56 -9.08 9.04
CA VAL A 132 -2.46 -9.85 8.44
C VAL A 132 -1.40 -8.92 7.86
N LEU A 133 -1.82 -7.86 7.16
CA LEU A 133 -0.93 -6.84 6.62
C LEU A 133 -0.13 -6.14 7.73
N PHE A 134 -0.79 -5.75 8.83
CA PHE A 134 -0.13 -5.07 9.95
C PHE A 134 0.89 -5.96 10.65
N LYS A 135 0.57 -7.23 10.83
CA LYS A 135 1.55 -8.22 11.30
C LYS A 135 2.77 -8.27 10.37
N LYS A 136 2.53 -8.26 9.06
CA LYS A 136 3.62 -8.26 8.06
C LYS A 136 4.46 -7.00 8.11
N ILE A 137 3.83 -5.83 8.25
CA ILE A 137 4.53 -4.55 8.45
C ILE A 137 5.42 -4.62 9.70
N ALA A 138 4.90 -5.12 10.81
CA ALA A 138 5.68 -5.28 12.06
C ALA A 138 6.90 -6.20 11.87
N GLU A 139 6.73 -7.32 11.15
CA GLU A 139 7.84 -8.23 10.82
C GLU A 139 8.91 -7.54 9.96
N LEU A 140 8.50 -6.73 8.97
CA LEU A 140 9.42 -5.96 8.12
C LEU A 140 10.17 -4.90 8.91
N LYS A 141 9.47 -4.14 9.78
CA LYS A 141 10.07 -3.16 10.69
C LYS A 141 11.12 -3.85 11.60
N ALA A 142 10.79 -5.01 12.17
CA ALA A 142 11.72 -5.78 13.01
C ALA A 142 12.98 -6.25 12.27
N ARG A 143 12.91 -6.41 10.94
CA ARG A 143 14.07 -6.73 10.08
C ARG A 143 14.86 -5.49 9.65
N GLY A 144 14.46 -4.29 10.09
CA GLY A 144 15.12 -3.02 9.76
C GLY A 144 14.64 -2.37 8.46
N THR A 145 13.52 -2.81 7.89
CA THR A 145 12.89 -2.15 6.74
C THR A 145 12.14 -0.91 7.23
N SER A 146 12.38 0.24 6.61
CA SER A 146 11.61 1.47 6.83
C SER A 146 10.33 1.44 6.00
N ILE A 147 9.20 1.79 6.61
CA ILE A 147 7.90 1.80 5.94
C ILE A 147 7.39 3.24 5.87
N ILE A 148 7.02 3.70 4.68
CA ILE A 148 6.27 4.95 4.48
C ILE A 148 4.84 4.53 4.17
N TYR A 149 3.93 4.75 5.13
CA TYR A 149 2.55 4.32 5.03
C TYR A 149 1.65 5.52 4.75
N ILE A 150 0.94 5.52 3.64
CA ILE A 150 0.03 6.58 3.24
C ILE A 150 -1.40 6.05 3.39
N SER A 151 -2.19 6.71 4.20
CA SER A 151 -3.60 6.38 4.40
C SER A 151 -4.39 7.61 4.84
N HIS A 152 -5.69 7.59 4.61
CA HIS A 152 -6.66 8.53 5.19
C HIS A 152 -7.42 7.89 6.37
N LYS A 153 -7.16 6.63 6.70
CA LYS A 153 -7.76 5.91 7.82
C LYS A 153 -6.94 6.12 9.08
N MET A 154 -7.43 7.00 9.94
CA MET A 154 -6.71 7.42 11.17
C MET A 154 -6.40 6.26 12.10
N ASP A 155 -7.34 5.32 12.27
CA ASP A 155 -7.15 4.16 13.15
C ASP A 155 -5.94 3.32 12.73
N GLU A 156 -5.74 3.14 11.42
CA GLU A 156 -4.58 2.43 10.88
C GLU A 156 -3.27 3.16 11.16
N ILE A 157 -3.28 4.49 10.98
CA ILE A 157 -2.09 5.34 11.18
C ILE A 157 -1.64 5.27 12.64
N PHE A 158 -2.56 5.42 13.60
CA PHE A 158 -2.24 5.34 15.03
C PHE A 158 -1.80 3.95 15.48
N GLU A 159 -2.25 2.88 14.80
CA GLU A 159 -1.87 1.51 15.13
C GLU A 159 -0.44 1.15 14.71
N ILE A 160 0.02 1.63 13.53
CA ILE A 160 1.26 1.11 12.93
C ILE A 160 2.40 2.12 12.80
N CYS A 161 2.09 3.44 12.80
CA CYS A 161 3.08 4.48 12.57
C CYS A 161 3.76 4.92 13.86
N ASP A 162 5.07 5.14 13.79
CA ASP A 162 5.86 5.71 14.87
C ASP A 162 5.82 7.25 14.81
N GLU A 163 5.89 7.80 13.60
CA GLU A 163 5.84 9.24 13.30
C GLU A 163 4.78 9.52 12.23
N ILE A 164 4.09 10.63 12.36
CA ILE A 164 3.01 11.05 11.46
C ILE A 164 3.37 12.41 10.86
N SER A 165 3.37 12.48 9.53
CA SER A 165 3.52 13.73 8.78
C SER A 165 2.24 14.04 8.02
N VAL A 166 1.74 15.27 8.17
CA VAL A 166 0.56 15.75 7.45
C VAL A 166 0.97 16.66 6.31
N LEU A 167 0.59 16.27 5.10
CA LEU A 167 0.72 17.10 3.91
C LEU A 167 -0.67 17.60 3.51
N ARG A 168 -0.76 18.90 3.23
CA ARG A 168 -1.97 19.54 2.73
C ARG A 168 -1.62 20.55 1.65
N ASP A 169 -2.30 20.49 0.52
CA ASP A 169 -2.09 21.39 -0.63
C ASP A 169 -0.62 21.45 -1.09
N GLY A 170 0.07 20.30 -1.04
CA GLY A 170 1.48 20.18 -1.41
C GLY A 170 2.48 20.67 -0.36
N SER A 171 2.03 21.17 0.79
CA SER A 171 2.88 21.68 1.87
C SER A 171 2.88 20.75 3.07
N LEU A 172 4.04 20.60 3.71
CA LEU A 172 4.17 19.91 5.00
C LEU A 172 3.59 20.81 6.11
N VAL A 173 2.51 20.35 6.75
CA VAL A 173 1.80 21.09 7.80
C VAL A 173 2.38 20.80 9.17
N MET A 174 2.61 19.51 9.46
CA MET A 174 3.20 19.08 10.73
C MET A 174 3.92 17.74 10.57
N THR A 175 4.86 17.46 11.47
CA THR A 175 5.45 16.15 11.72
C THR A 175 5.55 15.96 13.23
N LYS A 176 5.02 14.84 13.75
CA LYS A 176 5.03 14.50 15.18
C LYS A 176 5.11 12.98 15.37
N ASP A 177 5.64 12.58 16.52
CA ASP A 177 5.52 11.21 16.98
C ASP A 177 4.04 10.85 17.17
N SER A 178 3.65 9.63 16.81
CA SER A 178 2.25 9.19 16.94
C SER A 178 1.73 9.21 18.37
N LYS A 179 2.63 9.15 19.35
CA LYS A 179 2.33 9.22 20.79
C LYS A 179 2.05 10.64 21.29
N ASP A 180 2.53 11.64 20.57
CA ASP A 180 2.49 13.06 20.94
C ASP A 180 1.41 13.84 20.18
N THR A 181 0.55 13.14 19.45
CA THR A 181 -0.59 13.73 18.73
C THR A 181 -1.85 12.94 18.96
N ASP A 182 -3.00 13.57 18.77
CA ASP A 182 -4.30 12.93 18.85
C ASP A 182 -5.09 13.07 17.53
N MET A 183 -6.19 12.31 17.45
CA MET A 183 -7.06 12.29 16.26
C MET A 183 -7.61 13.67 15.89
N ASN A 184 -7.93 14.53 16.87
CA ASN A 184 -8.53 15.82 16.60
C ASN A 184 -7.48 16.80 16.05
N GLU A 185 -6.27 16.77 16.59
CA GLU A 185 -5.14 17.55 16.09
C GLU A 185 -4.80 17.14 14.65
N LEU A 186 -4.75 15.83 14.39
CA LEU A 186 -4.46 15.30 13.06
C LEU A 186 -5.52 15.74 12.04
N ILE A 187 -6.80 15.62 12.39
CA ILE A 187 -7.91 16.07 11.53
C ILE A 187 -7.85 17.59 11.30
N ALA A 188 -7.59 18.36 12.35
CA ALA A 188 -7.45 19.83 12.23
C ALA A 188 -6.31 20.22 11.29
N ALA A 189 -5.17 19.53 11.37
CA ALA A 189 -4.03 19.74 10.48
C ALA A 189 -4.37 19.41 9.01
N MET A 190 -5.10 18.32 8.78
CA MET A 190 -5.53 17.89 7.43
C MET A 190 -6.56 18.82 6.82
N VAL A 191 -7.57 19.25 7.60
CA VAL A 191 -8.69 20.08 7.13
C VAL A 191 -8.32 21.56 7.13
N GLY A 192 -7.38 21.97 7.98
CA GLY A 192 -6.94 23.36 8.12
C GLY A 192 -7.84 24.22 9.02
N ARG A 193 -8.78 23.62 9.72
CA ARG A 193 -9.64 24.30 10.71
C ARG A 193 -9.98 23.33 11.83
N VAL A 194 -10.16 23.86 13.02
CA VAL A 194 -10.69 23.07 14.14
C VAL A 194 -12.16 22.75 13.84
N LEU A 195 -12.49 21.47 13.84
CA LEU A 195 -13.89 21.02 13.70
C LEU A 195 -14.55 21.08 15.09
N GLU A 196 -15.27 22.15 15.37
CA GLU A 196 -16.03 22.28 16.62
C GLU A 196 -17.12 21.21 16.76
N ASN A 197 -17.72 20.78 15.63
CA ASN A 197 -18.70 19.69 15.58
C ASN A 197 -18.43 18.79 14.37
N ARG A 198 -18.03 17.54 14.64
CA ARG A 198 -17.85 16.50 13.62
C ARG A 198 -19.17 16.19 12.87
N PHE A 199 -20.26 16.25 13.59
CA PHE A 199 -21.61 16.04 13.10
C PHE A 199 -22.47 17.21 13.55
N PRO A 200 -22.59 18.30 12.75
CA PRO A 200 -23.49 19.38 13.09
C PRO A 200 -24.90 18.80 13.26
N PRO A 201 -25.67 19.27 14.24
CA PRO A 201 -27.04 18.83 14.40
C PRO A 201 -27.83 19.09 13.12
N VAL A 202 -28.41 18.03 12.57
CA VAL A 202 -29.24 18.12 11.38
C VAL A 202 -30.68 18.42 11.85
N ASP A 203 -31.09 19.64 11.72
CA ASP A 203 -32.47 20.06 12.05
C ASP A 203 -33.39 19.91 10.81
N ASN A 204 -33.36 18.71 10.22
CA ASN A 204 -34.18 18.36 9.09
C ASN A 204 -35.48 17.70 9.59
N GLN A 205 -36.60 18.41 9.42
CA GLN A 205 -37.92 17.79 9.58
C GLN A 205 -38.29 17.06 8.29
N PRO A 206 -38.63 15.76 8.39
CA PRO A 206 -39.11 15.00 7.25
C PRO A 206 -40.35 15.71 6.65
N LYS A 207 -40.35 15.93 5.34
CA LYS A 207 -41.47 16.46 4.58
C LYS A 207 -42.10 15.33 3.76
N ASP A 208 -42.66 15.67 2.62
CA ASP A 208 -43.30 14.70 1.73
C ASP A 208 -42.30 13.67 1.23
N VAL A 209 -42.79 12.46 0.99
CA VAL A 209 -41.97 11.36 0.46
C VAL A 209 -41.56 11.70 -0.98
N VAL A 210 -40.28 11.94 -1.20
CA VAL A 210 -39.70 12.25 -2.52
C VAL A 210 -39.26 10.98 -3.27
N LEU A 211 -38.98 9.88 -2.56
CA LEU A 211 -38.62 8.61 -3.14
C LEU A 211 -39.21 7.48 -2.29
N SER A 212 -39.96 6.59 -2.93
CA SER A 212 -40.44 5.36 -2.32
C SER A 212 -39.95 4.17 -3.15
N VAL A 213 -39.26 3.25 -2.53
CA VAL A 213 -38.76 2.02 -3.17
C VAL A 213 -39.43 0.83 -2.50
N GLN A 214 -40.14 0.01 -3.29
CA GLN A 214 -40.84 -1.18 -2.80
C GLN A 214 -40.40 -2.39 -3.62
N HIS A 215 -40.14 -3.50 -2.94
CA HIS A 215 -39.81 -4.79 -3.56
C HIS A 215 -38.60 -4.73 -4.50
N LEU A 216 -37.60 -3.87 -4.20
CA LEU A 216 -36.37 -3.85 -4.96
C LEU A 216 -35.56 -5.12 -4.69
N SER A 217 -35.23 -5.83 -5.75
CA SER A 217 -34.37 -7.00 -5.69
C SER A 217 -33.26 -6.90 -6.74
N THR A 218 -32.12 -7.48 -6.47
CA THR A 218 -31.02 -7.60 -7.42
C THR A 218 -30.82 -9.04 -7.85
N LYS A 219 -30.35 -9.25 -9.07
CA LYS A 219 -29.97 -10.58 -9.56
C LYS A 219 -28.61 -11.04 -9.06
N PHE A 220 -27.87 -10.16 -8.38
CA PHE A 220 -26.53 -10.45 -7.87
C PHE A 220 -26.54 -10.34 -6.35
N GLU A 221 -25.93 -11.32 -5.67
CA GLU A 221 -25.65 -11.22 -4.23
C GLU A 221 -24.54 -10.20 -3.94
N PRO A 222 -24.59 -9.53 -2.76
CA PRO A 222 -25.54 -9.70 -1.69
C PRO A 222 -26.90 -9.00 -1.98
N TYR A 223 -27.97 -9.59 -1.46
CA TYR A 223 -29.29 -8.97 -1.48
C TYR A 223 -29.31 -7.75 -0.57
N LEU A 224 -29.99 -6.69 -1.03
CA LEU A 224 -30.27 -5.49 -0.25
C LEU A 224 -31.44 -5.72 0.68
#